data_0645c2fd1c1b626b9b3fbc176430bd21
#
_entry.id   0645c2fd1c1b626b9b3fbc176430bd21
#
_cell.length_a   1.000
_cell.length_b   1.000
_cell.length_c   1.000
_cell.angle_alpha   90.00
_cell.angle_beta   90.00
_cell.angle_gamma   90.00
#
_symmetry.space_group_name_H-M   'P 1'
#
loop_
_entity.id
_entity.type
_entity.pdbx_description
1 polymer ?
#
loop_
_entity_poly.entity_id
_entity_poly.type
_entity_poly.pdbx_seq_one_letter_code
_entity_poly.pdbx_strand_id
1 'polypeptide(L)'
;MKNEKFDIIWLSHVFEHLVRPDLFLEKCKNYLNHDGVLFIEVPNCENKQVLQDSIDEPSTFHFSKKSLENMSKKMKFQVVRCDYFRSAKIIEGGKNKLMKKILNRNFYPYYPKIITNKISGTDIRIILKN
;
A
#
# COMPACT_ATOMS: atom_id res chain seq x y z
N MET A 1 -20.35 -13.69 -19.90
CA MET A 1 -19.68 -12.55 -19.24
C MET A 1 -18.41 -12.26 -20.02
N LYS A 2 -18.20 -11.01 -20.50
CA LYS A 2 -16.96 -10.62 -21.18
C LYS A 2 -15.81 -10.82 -20.20
N ASN A 3 -14.75 -11.51 -20.62
CA ASN A 3 -13.50 -11.60 -19.88
C ASN A 3 -12.81 -10.23 -19.94
N GLU A 4 -13.25 -9.32 -19.09
CA GLU A 4 -12.59 -8.02 -18.98
C GLU A 4 -11.21 -8.21 -18.37
N LYS A 5 -10.21 -7.60 -18.99
CA LYS A 5 -8.82 -7.59 -18.56
C LYS A 5 -8.38 -6.17 -18.28
N PHE A 6 -7.50 -6.01 -17.32
CA PHE A 6 -7.01 -4.73 -16.86
C PHE A 6 -5.49 -4.63 -17.04
N ASP A 7 -5.02 -3.46 -17.42
CA ASP A 7 -3.58 -3.16 -17.47
C ASP A 7 -3.03 -2.90 -16.07
N ILE A 8 -3.88 -2.39 -15.17
CA ILE A 8 -3.52 -2.09 -13.79
C ILE A 8 -4.65 -2.53 -12.85
N ILE A 9 -4.29 -3.31 -11.83
CA ILE A 9 -5.14 -3.53 -10.66
C ILE A 9 -4.47 -2.83 -9.50
N TRP A 10 -5.20 -1.96 -8.81
CA TRP A 10 -4.67 -1.13 -7.73
C TRP A 10 -5.38 -1.43 -6.42
N LEU A 11 -4.61 -1.79 -5.39
CA LEU A 11 -5.07 -2.02 -4.03
C LEU A 11 -4.28 -1.13 -3.08
N SER A 12 -4.97 -0.26 -2.38
CA SER A 12 -4.36 0.58 -1.34
C SER A 12 -5.16 0.42 -0.05
N HIS A 13 -4.52 -0.11 0.99
CA HIS A 13 -5.12 -0.41 2.28
C HIS A 13 -6.40 -1.28 2.18
N VAL A 14 -6.33 -2.33 1.37
CA VAL A 14 -7.40 -3.32 1.16
C VAL A 14 -6.88 -4.73 1.40
N PHE A 15 -5.64 -5.00 0.98
CA PHE A 15 -5.08 -6.34 0.93
C PHE A 15 -4.93 -6.96 2.32
N GLU A 16 -4.64 -6.15 3.35
CA GLU A 16 -4.53 -6.54 4.75
C GLU A 16 -5.85 -6.97 5.38
N HIS A 17 -6.98 -6.60 4.78
CA HIS A 17 -8.33 -6.94 5.28
C HIS A 17 -8.90 -8.20 4.62
N LEU A 18 -8.24 -8.76 3.63
CA LEU A 18 -8.71 -9.93 2.91
C LEU A 18 -8.58 -11.19 3.78
N VAL A 19 -9.62 -12.01 3.84
CA VAL A 19 -9.61 -13.30 4.55
C VAL A 19 -8.69 -14.32 3.86
N ARG A 20 -8.66 -14.30 2.53
CA ARG A 20 -7.85 -15.20 1.69
C ARG A 20 -7.09 -14.40 0.63
N PRO A 21 -6.01 -13.69 1.03
CA PRO A 21 -5.22 -12.89 0.12
C PRO A 21 -4.52 -13.72 -0.96
N ASP A 22 -4.22 -14.98 -0.67
CA ASP A 22 -3.68 -15.96 -1.63
C ASP A 22 -4.63 -16.20 -2.80
N LEU A 23 -5.90 -16.53 -2.52
CA LEU A 23 -6.92 -16.74 -3.57
C LEU A 23 -7.23 -15.45 -4.33
N PHE A 24 -7.14 -14.32 -3.66
CA PHE A 24 -7.32 -13.04 -4.31
C PHE A 24 -6.21 -12.76 -5.34
N LEU A 25 -4.95 -13.02 -4.98
CA LEU A 25 -3.82 -12.92 -5.90
C LEU A 25 -3.99 -13.84 -7.11
N GLU A 26 -4.45 -15.07 -6.89
CA GLU A 26 -4.72 -16.01 -7.98
C GLU A 26 -5.80 -15.47 -8.94
N LYS A 27 -6.87 -14.90 -8.40
CA LYS A 27 -7.90 -14.26 -9.22
C LYS A 27 -7.37 -13.06 -9.99
N CYS A 28 -6.52 -12.22 -9.39
CA CYS A 28 -5.94 -11.07 -10.06
C CYS A 28 -5.22 -11.46 -11.36
N LYS A 29 -4.54 -12.63 -11.40
CA LYS A 29 -3.92 -13.14 -12.63
C LYS A 29 -4.90 -13.29 -13.77
N ASN A 30 -6.11 -13.77 -13.46
CA ASN A 30 -7.14 -13.99 -14.47
C ASN A 30 -7.73 -12.69 -15.01
N TYR A 31 -7.54 -11.57 -14.30
CA TYR A 31 -8.04 -10.26 -14.70
C TYR A 31 -6.95 -9.31 -15.22
N LEU A 32 -5.68 -9.66 -15.10
CA LEU A 32 -4.59 -8.89 -15.67
C LEU A 32 -4.39 -9.20 -17.15
N ASN A 33 -4.12 -8.15 -17.93
CA ASN A 33 -3.56 -8.29 -19.27
C ASN A 33 -2.17 -8.94 -19.20
N HIS A 34 -1.65 -9.41 -20.33
CA HIS A 34 -0.32 -10.05 -20.42
C HIS A 34 0.80 -9.19 -19.81
N ASP A 35 0.78 -7.88 -20.06
CA ASP A 35 1.73 -6.92 -19.50
C ASP A 35 1.18 -6.12 -18.31
N GLY A 36 0.03 -6.53 -17.82
CA GLY A 36 -0.65 -5.86 -16.72
C GLY A 36 0.10 -5.99 -15.41
N VAL A 37 -0.07 -5.00 -14.55
CA VAL A 37 0.57 -4.91 -13.24
C VAL A 37 -0.46 -4.89 -12.11
N LEU A 38 -0.12 -5.56 -11.03
CA LEU A 38 -0.85 -5.47 -9.77
C LEU A 38 -0.04 -4.61 -8.80
N PHE A 39 -0.63 -3.50 -8.36
CA PHE A 39 -0.07 -2.64 -7.34
C PHE A 39 -0.78 -2.88 -6.01
N ILE A 40 0.00 -3.12 -4.96
CA ILE A 40 -0.50 -3.31 -3.60
C ILE A 40 0.23 -2.36 -2.65
N GLU A 41 -0.52 -1.63 -1.84
CA GLU A 41 -0.03 -0.84 -0.73
C GLU A 41 -0.68 -1.35 0.56
N VAL A 42 0.15 -1.66 1.56
CA VAL A 42 -0.27 -2.12 2.89
C VAL A 42 0.49 -1.40 4.00
N PRO A 43 -0.07 -1.31 5.21
CA PRO A 43 0.67 -0.83 6.38
C PRO A 43 1.92 -1.68 6.64
N ASN A 44 2.99 -1.03 7.06
CA ASN A 44 4.25 -1.68 7.39
C ASN A 44 4.27 -2.16 8.85
N CYS A 45 4.04 -3.45 9.08
CA CYS A 45 4.05 -4.01 10.43
C CYS A 45 5.44 -4.06 11.10
N GLU A 46 6.52 -3.85 10.35
CA GLU A 46 7.87 -3.76 10.89
C GLU A 46 8.12 -2.40 11.57
N ASN A 47 7.28 -1.40 11.30
CA ASN A 47 7.26 -0.13 12.01
C ASN A 47 6.42 -0.27 13.28
N LYS A 48 7.06 -0.17 14.45
CA LYS A 48 6.41 -0.36 15.76
C LYS A 48 5.22 0.59 15.98
N GLN A 49 5.32 1.83 15.50
CA GLN A 49 4.23 2.79 15.66
C GLN A 49 3.03 2.38 14.81
N VAL A 50 3.26 2.00 13.54
CA VAL A 50 2.20 1.53 12.64
C VAL A 50 1.53 0.28 13.21
N LEU A 51 2.33 -0.67 13.72
CA LEU A 51 1.81 -1.89 14.33
C LEU A 51 0.97 -1.57 15.57
N GLN A 52 1.41 -0.64 16.42
CA GLN A 52 0.66 -0.23 17.60
C GLN A 52 -0.65 0.47 17.24
N ASP A 53 -0.61 1.38 16.27
CA ASP A 53 -1.80 2.10 15.80
C ASP A 53 -2.81 1.16 15.12
N SER A 54 -2.34 0.04 14.53
CA SER A 54 -3.18 -0.96 13.87
C SER A 54 -3.83 -1.98 14.80
N ILE A 55 -3.52 -1.98 16.10
CA ILE A 55 -4.15 -2.89 17.09
C ILE A 55 -5.66 -2.63 17.20
N ASP A 56 -6.06 -1.38 17.08
CA ASP A 56 -7.46 -0.96 17.14
C ASP A 56 -8.20 -1.06 15.79
N GLU A 57 -7.47 -1.35 14.70
CA GLU A 57 -8.06 -1.53 13.37
C GLU A 57 -8.23 -3.02 13.05
N PRO A 58 -9.35 -3.44 12.47
CA PRO A 58 -9.63 -4.86 12.19
C PRO A 58 -8.86 -5.36 10.95
N SER A 59 -7.53 -5.27 10.97
CA SER A 59 -6.69 -5.88 9.94
C SER A 59 -6.58 -7.37 10.17
N THR A 60 -6.88 -8.18 9.14
CA THR A 60 -6.77 -9.65 9.21
C THR A 60 -5.31 -10.09 9.16
N PHE A 61 -4.48 -9.35 8.43
CA PHE A 61 -3.06 -9.63 8.25
C PHE A 61 -2.18 -8.41 8.50
N HIS A 62 -1.03 -8.66 9.10
CA HIS A 62 0.05 -7.69 9.26
C HIS A 62 1.22 -8.09 8.37
N PHE A 63 1.51 -7.29 7.35
CA PHE A 63 2.55 -7.61 6.38
C PHE A 63 3.88 -6.95 6.72
N SER A 64 4.95 -7.75 6.70
CA SER A 64 6.31 -7.26 6.51
C SER A 64 6.66 -7.25 5.02
N LYS A 65 7.69 -6.49 4.64
CA LYS A 65 8.18 -6.50 3.26
C LYS A 65 8.49 -7.93 2.78
N LYS A 66 9.21 -8.68 3.61
CA LYS A 66 9.60 -10.07 3.32
C LYS A 66 8.40 -11.00 3.17
N SER A 67 7.39 -10.90 4.04
CA SER A 67 6.20 -11.75 3.96
C SER A 67 5.37 -11.47 2.72
N LEU A 68 5.24 -10.19 2.35
CA LEU A 68 4.53 -9.77 1.14
C LEU A 68 5.24 -10.26 -0.14
N GLU A 69 6.57 -10.11 -0.22
CA GLU A 69 7.37 -10.64 -1.33
C GLU A 69 7.28 -12.17 -1.44
N ASN A 70 7.39 -12.88 -0.31
CA ASN A 70 7.33 -14.34 -0.29
C ASN A 70 5.96 -14.87 -0.74
N MET A 71 4.88 -14.27 -0.25
CA MET A 71 3.52 -14.62 -0.69
C MET A 71 3.36 -14.40 -2.19
N SER A 72 3.79 -13.25 -2.71
CA SER A 72 3.71 -12.93 -4.13
C SER A 72 4.46 -13.93 -5.00
N LYS A 73 5.68 -14.31 -4.59
CA LYS A 73 6.49 -15.32 -5.28
C LYS A 73 5.86 -16.71 -5.22
N LYS A 74 5.30 -17.11 -4.06
CA LYS A 74 4.58 -18.37 -3.91
C LYS A 74 3.38 -18.45 -4.85
N MET A 75 2.71 -17.33 -5.06
CA MET A 75 1.62 -17.21 -6.01
C MET A 75 2.11 -17.03 -7.47
N LYS A 76 3.41 -17.23 -7.72
CA LYS A 76 4.06 -17.16 -9.04
C LYS A 76 3.92 -15.79 -9.72
N PHE A 77 3.92 -14.72 -8.97
CA PHE A 77 4.11 -13.37 -9.48
C PHE A 77 5.59 -13.00 -9.54
N GLN A 78 5.96 -12.26 -10.57
CA GLN A 78 7.24 -11.57 -10.63
C GLN A 78 7.15 -10.31 -9.78
N VAL A 79 8.00 -10.19 -8.77
CA VAL A 79 8.14 -8.95 -7.99
C VAL A 79 9.01 -7.99 -8.78
N VAL A 80 8.40 -6.96 -9.34
CA VAL A 80 9.09 -5.91 -10.09
C VAL A 80 9.78 -4.95 -9.13
N ARG A 81 9.08 -4.57 -8.08
CA ARG A 81 9.58 -3.64 -7.06
C ARG A 81 8.84 -3.81 -5.75
N CYS A 82 9.57 -3.67 -4.64
CA CYS A 82 8.97 -3.63 -3.30
C CYS A 82 9.77 -2.67 -2.43
N ASP A 83 9.15 -1.59 -1.96
CA ASP A 83 9.80 -0.53 -1.20
C ASP A 83 8.98 -0.09 0.00
N TYR A 84 9.69 0.49 0.98
CA TYR A 84 9.06 1.22 2.08
C TYR A 84 8.76 2.66 1.67
N PHE A 85 7.62 3.15 2.10
CA PHE A 85 7.18 4.52 1.87
C PHE A 85 6.83 5.20 3.19
N ARG A 86 7.00 6.52 3.23
CA ARG A 86 6.52 7.37 4.31
C ARG A 86 5.92 8.64 3.73
N SER A 87 4.97 9.22 4.43
CA SER A 87 4.49 10.55 4.08
C SER A 87 5.66 11.54 4.17
N ALA A 88 5.85 12.34 3.13
CA ALA A 88 6.73 13.49 3.20
C ALA A 88 6.09 14.45 4.21
N LYS A 89 6.62 14.56 5.42
CA LYS A 89 6.26 15.67 6.32
C LYS A 89 6.75 16.92 5.62
N ILE A 90 5.83 17.65 4.98
CA ILE A 90 6.09 19.02 4.62
C ILE A 90 6.37 19.71 5.97
N ILE A 91 7.56 20.31 6.07
CA ILE A 91 8.00 21.06 7.23
C ILE A 91 6.80 21.85 7.75
N GLU A 92 6.38 21.58 8.96
CA GLU A 92 5.32 22.33 9.66
C GLU A 92 5.82 23.74 9.96
N GLY A 93 6.16 24.48 8.90
CA GLY A 93 6.45 25.92 9.00
C GLY A 93 5.13 26.66 8.90
N GLY A 94 4.83 27.45 9.90
CA GLY A 94 3.73 28.39 10.15
C GLY A 94 2.64 28.72 9.10
N LYS A 95 2.89 28.45 7.82
CA LYS A 95 1.99 28.70 6.71
C LYS A 95 0.71 27.84 6.74
N ASN A 96 0.76 26.61 7.29
CA ASN A 96 -0.41 25.74 7.36
C ASN A 96 -1.44 26.21 8.40
N LYS A 97 -1.00 26.87 9.50
CA LYS A 97 -1.91 27.46 10.49
C LYS A 97 -2.70 28.63 9.90
N LEU A 98 -2.03 29.44 9.07
CA LEU A 98 -2.65 30.58 8.39
C LEU A 98 -3.66 30.12 7.31
N MET A 99 -3.30 29.10 6.52
CA MET A 99 -4.18 28.51 5.51
C MET A 99 -5.43 27.87 6.13
N LYS A 100 -5.30 27.15 7.24
CA LYS A 100 -6.45 26.61 8.01
C LYS A 100 -7.40 27.72 8.46
N LYS A 101 -6.86 28.87 8.88
CA LYS A 101 -7.62 30.02 9.36
C LYS A 101 -8.35 30.76 8.23
N ILE A 102 -7.70 30.85 7.06
CA ILE A 102 -8.25 31.55 5.88
C ILE A 102 -9.34 30.74 5.18
N LEU A 103 -9.17 29.41 5.05
CA LEU A 103 -10.07 28.57 4.28
C LEU A 103 -11.26 28.03 5.09
N ASN A 104 -11.26 28.22 6.41
CA ASN A 104 -12.30 27.70 7.34
C ASN A 104 -12.77 26.26 7.01
N ARG A 105 -11.86 25.46 6.44
CA ARG A 105 -12.10 24.07 6.06
C ARG A 105 -11.06 23.18 6.72
N ASN A 106 -11.48 21.99 7.12
CA ASN A 106 -10.57 20.90 7.48
C ASN A 106 -9.81 20.45 6.22
N PHE A 107 -8.85 21.27 5.81
CA PHE A 107 -7.95 20.92 4.71
C PHE A 107 -6.97 19.88 5.25
N TYR A 108 -7.15 18.63 4.84
CA TYR A 108 -6.15 17.60 5.02
C TYR A 108 -5.13 17.76 3.89
N PRO A 109 -3.93 18.30 4.17
CA PRO A 109 -2.94 18.44 3.11
C PRO A 109 -2.58 17.02 2.64
N TYR A 110 -2.70 16.79 1.33
CA TYR A 110 -2.18 15.58 0.72
C TYR A 110 -0.65 15.65 0.79
N TYR A 111 -0.06 14.80 1.61
CA TYR A 111 1.39 14.65 1.66
C TYR A 111 1.80 13.56 0.68
N PRO A 112 2.66 13.88 -0.31
CA PRO A 112 3.17 12.85 -1.20
C PRO A 112 3.95 11.82 -0.39
N LYS A 113 3.74 10.54 -0.70
CA LYS A 113 4.52 9.46 -0.09
C LYS A 113 5.83 9.31 -0.85
N ILE A 114 6.95 9.38 -0.15
CA ILE A 114 8.30 9.22 -0.70
C ILE A 114 8.88 7.87 -0.32
N ILE A 115 9.74 7.34 -1.20
CA ILE A 115 10.48 6.12 -0.94
C ILE A 115 11.45 6.33 0.21
N THR A 116 11.54 5.36 1.09
CA THR A 116 12.52 5.31 2.16
C THR A 116 13.12 3.91 2.23
N ASN A 117 14.43 3.80 2.42
CA ASN A 117 15.11 2.52 2.64
C ASN A 117 15.02 2.06 4.10
N LYS A 118 14.28 2.78 4.94
CA LYS A 118 14.20 2.49 6.38
C LYS A 118 12.93 1.72 6.70
N ILE A 119 13.06 0.73 7.57
CA ILE A 119 11.96 0.00 8.22
C ILE A 119 10.98 0.97 8.92
N SER A 120 11.40 2.20 9.20
CA SER A 120 10.56 3.28 9.73
C SER A 120 9.53 3.85 8.74
N GLY A 121 9.47 3.35 7.49
CA GLY A 121 8.38 3.68 6.57
C GLY A 121 7.04 3.26 7.14
N THR A 122 5.99 4.02 6.83
CA THR A 122 4.63 3.72 7.30
C THR A 122 3.93 2.69 6.44
N ASP A 123 4.33 2.58 5.18
CA ASP A 123 3.68 1.73 4.19
C ASP A 123 4.72 0.90 3.41
N ILE A 124 4.27 -0.24 2.91
CA ILE A 124 4.99 -1.05 1.94
C ILE A 124 4.20 -1.01 0.64
N ARG A 125 4.88 -0.73 -0.48
CA ARG A 125 4.32 -0.82 -1.82
C ARG A 125 5.05 -1.88 -2.61
N ILE A 126 4.28 -2.76 -3.24
CA ILE A 126 4.79 -3.80 -4.13
C ILE A 126 4.13 -3.70 -5.49
N ILE A 127 4.93 -3.87 -6.54
CA ILE A 127 4.49 -3.96 -7.94
C ILE A 127 4.78 -5.36 -8.42
N LEU A 128 3.75 -6.02 -8.90
CA LEU A 128 3.79 -7.41 -9.35
C LEU A 128 3.41 -7.49 -10.83
N LYS A 129 4.07 -8.38 -11.56
CA LYS A 129 3.69 -8.80 -12.91
C LYS A 129 3.30 -10.27 -12.92
N ASN A 130 2.45 -10.61 -13.90
CA ASN A 130 2.05 -12.01 -14.14
C ASN A 130 3.17 -12.78 -14.80
#